data_9963952c67ff735529f4f2ebaea972f6
#
_entry.id   9963952c67ff735529f4f2ebaea972f6
#
_cell.length_a   1.000
_cell.length_b   1.000
_cell.length_c   1.000
_cell.angle_alpha   90.00
_cell.angle_beta   90.00
_cell.angle_gamma   90.00
#
_symmetry.space_group_name_H-M   'P 1'
#
loop_
_entity.id
_entity.type
_entity.pdbx_description
1 polymer ?
#
loop_
_entity_poly.entity_id
_entity_poly.type
_entity_poly.pdbx_seq_one_letter_code
_entity_poly.pdbx_strand_id
1 'polypeptide(L)'
;MKSFDVTVIGSGPGGYVAAIRCAQLGMRTAIIEKYPNLGGTCLNVGCIPSKALLESSEHFFQSNHEFQDHGIETGELKINLDKTMDRKKKIISEMHLGLNFLMKKNDIQVFTGVGSFVNNNTLLI
;
A
#
# COMPACT_ATOMS: atom_id res chain seq x y z
N MET A 1 -4.66 24.21 -17.59
CA MET A 1 -5.67 23.27 -17.08
C MET A 1 -5.45 21.95 -17.78
N LYS A 2 -5.39 20.82 -17.06
CA LYS A 2 -5.31 19.47 -17.66
C LYS A 2 -6.70 18.83 -17.66
N SER A 3 -7.00 18.00 -18.66
CA SER A 3 -8.30 17.34 -18.81
C SER A 3 -8.13 15.83 -18.74
N PHE A 4 -9.00 15.16 -17.99
CA PHE A 4 -9.08 13.72 -17.83
C PHE A 4 -10.53 13.25 -18.01
N ASP A 5 -10.68 11.98 -18.39
CA ASP A 5 -12.02 11.38 -18.47
C ASP A 5 -12.48 10.96 -17.06
N VAL A 6 -11.53 10.53 -16.22
CA VAL A 6 -11.76 10.19 -14.81
C VAL A 6 -10.63 10.73 -13.93
N THR A 7 -10.99 11.34 -12.81
CA THR A 7 -10.05 11.72 -11.76
C THR A 7 -10.51 11.11 -10.44
N VAL A 8 -9.62 10.33 -9.81
CA VAL A 8 -9.88 9.67 -8.54
C VAL A 8 -9.23 10.47 -7.41
N ILE A 9 -9.99 10.82 -6.38
CA ILE A 9 -9.48 11.50 -5.19
C ILE A 9 -9.21 10.48 -4.10
N GLY A 10 -7.95 10.34 -3.73
CA GLY A 10 -7.45 9.37 -2.76
C GLY A 10 -6.93 8.09 -3.40
N SER A 11 -5.73 7.68 -2.99
CA SER A 11 -5.02 6.51 -3.52
C SER A 11 -5.09 5.29 -2.60
N GLY A 12 -6.08 5.19 -1.73
CA GLY A 12 -6.33 3.98 -0.96
C GLY A 12 -6.70 2.79 -1.85
N PRO A 13 -6.92 1.57 -1.30
CA PRO A 13 -7.18 0.36 -2.09
C PRO A 13 -8.32 0.51 -3.10
N GLY A 14 -9.41 1.16 -2.73
CA GLY A 14 -10.50 1.45 -3.67
C GLY A 14 -10.08 2.43 -4.78
N GLY A 15 -9.30 3.45 -4.42
CA GLY A 15 -8.89 4.51 -5.35
C GLY A 15 -7.92 4.03 -6.42
N TYR A 16 -6.79 3.41 -6.03
CA TYR A 16 -5.83 2.95 -7.03
C TYR A 16 -6.38 1.80 -7.90
N VAL A 17 -7.20 0.93 -7.34
CA VAL A 17 -7.85 -0.14 -8.12
C VAL A 17 -8.81 0.44 -9.15
N ALA A 18 -9.64 1.41 -8.75
CA ALA A 18 -10.55 2.11 -9.67
C ALA A 18 -9.78 2.85 -10.77
N ALA A 19 -8.71 3.59 -10.41
CA ALA A 19 -7.89 4.30 -11.38
C ALA A 19 -7.25 3.37 -12.41
N ILE A 20 -6.66 2.25 -11.95
CA ILE A 20 -6.08 1.24 -12.84
C ILE A 20 -7.15 0.68 -13.79
N ARG A 21 -8.33 0.36 -13.26
CA ARG A 21 -9.40 -0.20 -14.08
C ARG A 21 -9.91 0.79 -15.12
N CYS A 22 -10.11 2.06 -14.77
CA CYS A 22 -10.48 3.10 -15.73
C CYS A 22 -9.43 3.25 -16.84
N ALA A 23 -8.15 3.28 -16.49
CA ALA A 23 -7.08 3.37 -17.47
C ALA A 23 -7.03 2.15 -18.42
N GLN A 24 -7.23 0.93 -17.89
CA GLN A 24 -7.31 -0.29 -18.68
C GLN A 24 -8.50 -0.31 -19.66
N LEU A 25 -9.56 0.45 -19.36
CA LEU A 25 -10.70 0.65 -20.23
C LEU A 25 -10.50 1.77 -21.25
N GLY A 26 -9.29 2.32 -21.34
CA GLY A 26 -8.92 3.35 -22.32
C GLY A 26 -9.24 4.79 -21.89
N MET A 27 -9.63 5.02 -20.64
CA MET A 27 -9.92 6.36 -20.12
C MET A 27 -8.63 7.08 -19.73
N ARG A 28 -8.50 8.37 -20.09
CA ARG A 28 -7.44 9.23 -19.57
C ARG A 28 -7.68 9.46 -18.08
N THR A 29 -6.86 8.83 -17.24
CA THR A 29 -7.11 8.74 -15.81
C THR A 29 -6.06 9.51 -14.99
N ALA A 30 -6.53 10.21 -13.97
CA ALA A 30 -5.70 10.83 -12.96
C ALA A 30 -6.06 10.33 -11.56
N ILE A 31 -5.10 10.40 -10.64
CA ILE A 31 -5.31 10.17 -9.21
C ILE A 31 -4.70 11.31 -8.40
N ILE A 32 -5.42 11.79 -7.40
CA ILE A 32 -4.97 12.84 -6.49
C ILE A 32 -4.76 12.22 -5.12
N GLU A 33 -3.55 12.40 -4.55
CA GLU A 33 -3.22 11.91 -3.22
C GLU A 33 -2.59 13.02 -2.39
N LYS A 34 -3.10 13.21 -1.17
CA LYS A 34 -2.60 14.26 -0.27
C LYS A 34 -1.25 13.92 0.39
N TYR A 35 -0.94 12.64 0.52
CA TYR A 35 0.30 12.17 1.09
C TYR A 35 1.35 11.87 0.01
N PRO A 36 2.64 11.87 0.36
CA PRO A 36 3.71 11.63 -0.62
C PRO A 36 3.70 10.21 -1.20
N ASN A 37 3.12 9.25 -0.47
CA ASN A 37 3.08 7.84 -0.87
C ASN A 37 1.64 7.40 -1.18
N LEU A 38 1.48 6.69 -2.29
CA LEU A 38 0.20 6.07 -2.65
C LEU A 38 -0.15 4.90 -1.71
N GLY A 39 -1.38 4.41 -1.79
CA GLY A 39 -1.84 3.21 -1.09
C GLY A 39 -2.72 3.47 0.14
N GLY A 40 -2.89 4.75 0.52
CA GLY A 40 -3.77 5.16 1.62
C GLY A 40 -3.37 4.56 2.97
N THR A 41 -4.31 4.56 3.91
CA THR A 41 -4.12 4.02 5.27
C THR A 41 -3.72 2.55 5.27
N CYS A 42 -4.35 1.73 4.44
CA CYS A 42 -4.11 0.28 4.41
C CYS A 42 -2.64 -0.05 4.14
N LEU A 43 -2.05 0.52 3.11
CA LEU A 43 -0.66 0.24 2.74
C LEU A 43 0.34 0.89 3.71
N ASN A 44 0.08 2.14 4.10
CA ASN A 44 1.07 2.93 4.80
C ASN A 44 1.12 2.67 6.31
N VAL A 45 -0.03 2.54 6.97
CA VAL A 45 -0.13 2.49 8.45
C VAL A 45 -1.17 1.50 8.98
N GLY A 46 -1.82 0.73 8.11
CA GLY A 46 -2.94 -0.16 8.46
C GLY A 46 -2.68 -1.62 8.13
N CYS A 47 -3.39 -2.14 7.14
CA CYS A 47 -3.46 -3.58 6.81
C CYS A 47 -2.09 -4.22 6.57
N ILE A 48 -1.25 -3.60 5.77
CA ILE A 48 0.04 -4.19 5.37
C ILE A 48 1.03 -4.22 6.54
N PRO A 49 1.34 -3.10 7.21
CA PRO A 49 2.26 -3.14 8.35
C PRO A 49 1.77 -4.02 9.50
N SER A 50 0.45 -4.02 9.80
CA SER A 50 -0.07 -4.86 10.87
C SER A 50 0.05 -6.34 10.57
N LYS A 51 -0.24 -6.79 9.34
CA LYS A 51 -0.09 -8.19 8.93
C LYS A 51 1.37 -8.62 8.91
N ALA A 52 2.27 -7.75 8.47
CA ALA A 52 3.71 -8.05 8.51
C ALA A 52 4.23 -8.28 9.94
N LEU A 53 3.73 -7.52 10.92
CA LEU A 53 4.08 -7.71 12.33
C LEU A 53 3.42 -8.96 12.93
N LEU A 54 2.13 -9.18 12.63
CA LEU A 54 1.41 -10.37 13.08
C LEU A 54 2.07 -11.67 12.58
N GLU A 55 2.50 -11.72 11.32
CA GLU A 55 3.20 -12.87 10.75
C GLU A 55 4.53 -13.14 11.51
N SER A 56 5.29 -12.09 11.83
CA SER A 56 6.53 -12.26 12.60
C SER A 56 6.26 -12.75 14.04
N SER A 57 5.19 -12.26 14.67
CA SER A 57 4.79 -12.70 16.02
C SER A 57 4.28 -14.15 16.00
N GLU A 58 3.55 -14.54 14.96
CA GLU A 58 3.04 -15.90 14.76
C GLU A 58 4.20 -16.90 14.65
N HIS A 59 5.20 -16.62 13.81
CA HIS A 59 6.37 -17.48 13.70
C HIS A 59 7.12 -17.63 15.03
N PHE A 60 7.22 -16.56 15.81
CA PHE A 60 7.83 -16.62 17.13
C PHE A 60 6.99 -17.47 18.10
N PHE A 61 5.68 -17.29 18.08
CA PHE A 61 4.76 -18.09 18.90
C PHE A 61 4.83 -19.56 18.57
N GLN A 62 4.70 -19.95 17.31
CA GLN A 62 4.76 -21.32 16.83
C GLN A 62 6.07 -21.99 17.19
N SER A 63 7.18 -21.28 17.03
CA SER A 63 8.51 -21.81 17.34
C SER A 63 8.70 -22.10 18.83
N ASN A 64 8.00 -21.40 19.72
CA ASN A 64 8.09 -21.63 21.16
C ASN A 64 7.07 -22.65 21.69
N HIS A 65 5.95 -22.89 20.98
CA HIS A 65 4.83 -23.63 21.53
C HIS A 65 4.44 -24.86 20.71
N GLU A 66 4.60 -24.81 19.38
CA GLU A 66 4.04 -25.83 18.49
C GLU A 66 5.11 -26.72 17.83
N PHE A 67 6.32 -26.22 17.65
CA PHE A 67 7.38 -26.95 16.93
C PHE A 67 7.77 -28.27 17.60
N GLN A 68 7.66 -28.36 18.92
CA GLN A 68 7.95 -29.60 19.66
C GLN A 68 6.98 -30.74 19.29
N ASP A 69 5.72 -30.42 19.01
CA ASP A 69 4.73 -31.41 18.58
C ASP A 69 5.07 -32.00 17.21
N HIS A 70 5.84 -31.28 16.40
CA HIS A 70 6.36 -31.73 15.11
C HIS A 70 7.73 -32.43 15.22
N GLY A 71 8.27 -32.62 16.44
CA GLY A 71 9.60 -33.17 16.64
C GLY A 71 10.76 -32.22 16.29
N ILE A 72 10.47 -30.91 16.24
CA ILE A 72 11.46 -29.87 15.95
C ILE A 72 11.89 -29.24 17.28
N GLU A 73 13.15 -29.50 17.65
CA GLU A 73 13.74 -28.91 18.85
C GLU A 73 14.33 -27.54 18.51
N THR A 74 13.89 -26.53 19.23
CA THR A 74 14.46 -25.18 19.16
C THR A 74 15.18 -24.87 20.45
N GLY A 75 16.33 -24.21 20.36
CA GLY A 75 17.00 -23.64 21.53
C GLY A 75 16.29 -22.37 22.04
N GLU A 76 16.95 -21.60 22.91
CA GLU A 76 16.40 -20.33 23.39
C GLU A 76 16.20 -19.35 22.22
N LEU A 77 14.94 -18.99 21.98
CA LEU A 77 14.57 -18.05 20.92
C LEU A 77 14.42 -16.65 21.46
N LYS A 78 14.95 -15.69 20.71
CA LYS A 78 14.82 -14.25 21.02
C LYS A 78 14.31 -13.50 19.81
N ILE A 79 13.31 -12.66 20.00
CA ILE A 79 12.85 -11.74 18.97
C ILE A 79 13.75 -10.49 18.90
N ASN A 80 14.20 -10.14 17.70
CA ASN A 80 14.89 -8.88 17.46
C ASN A 80 13.90 -7.87 16.86
N LEU A 81 13.42 -6.96 17.69
CA LEU A 81 12.38 -5.99 17.29
C LEU A 81 12.87 -5.04 16.18
N ASP A 82 14.14 -4.64 16.19
CA ASP A 82 14.67 -3.75 15.15
C ASP A 82 14.60 -4.43 13.77
N LYS A 83 15.06 -5.69 13.70
CA LYS A 83 14.94 -6.48 12.45
C LYS A 83 13.49 -6.70 12.03
N THR A 84 12.57 -6.93 12.97
CA THR A 84 11.14 -7.06 12.70
C THR A 84 10.58 -5.76 12.11
N MET A 85 10.95 -4.62 12.68
CA MET A 85 10.52 -3.31 12.18
C MET A 85 11.14 -2.99 10.81
N ASP A 86 12.39 -3.36 10.57
CA ASP A 86 13.03 -3.15 9.27
C ASP A 86 12.42 -4.04 8.18
N ARG A 87 12.07 -5.30 8.50
CA ARG A 87 11.29 -6.15 7.62
C ARG A 87 9.95 -5.50 7.24
N LYS A 88 9.20 -4.99 8.23
CA LYS A 88 7.94 -4.27 7.98
C LYS A 88 8.13 -3.08 7.05
N LYS A 89 9.15 -2.23 7.29
CA LYS A 89 9.46 -1.07 6.43
C LYS A 89 9.81 -1.50 5.00
N LYS A 90 10.60 -2.57 4.85
CA LYS A 90 10.95 -3.11 3.54
C LYS A 90 9.72 -3.54 2.75
N ILE A 91 8.80 -4.28 3.37
CA ILE A 91 7.55 -4.71 2.73
C ILE A 91 6.76 -3.49 2.22
N ILE A 92 6.59 -2.47 3.06
CA ILE A 92 5.88 -1.24 2.66
C ILE A 92 6.59 -0.56 1.48
N SER A 93 7.91 -0.45 1.52
CA SER A 93 8.70 0.16 0.44
C SER A 93 8.55 -0.60 -0.89
N GLU A 94 8.61 -1.93 -0.86
CA GLU A 94 8.42 -2.77 -2.05
C GLU A 94 7.01 -2.60 -2.64
N MET A 95 5.99 -2.52 -1.79
CA MET A 95 4.62 -2.26 -2.21
C MET A 95 4.44 -0.88 -2.85
N HIS A 96 5.11 0.17 -2.31
CA HIS A 96 5.13 1.50 -2.93
C HIS A 96 5.75 1.47 -4.33
N LEU A 97 6.89 0.77 -4.49
CA LEU A 97 7.53 0.63 -5.80
C LEU A 97 6.60 -0.07 -6.80
N GLY A 98 5.95 -1.15 -6.36
CA GLY A 98 4.98 -1.87 -7.18
C GLY A 98 3.80 -1.00 -7.60
N LEU A 99 3.23 -0.22 -6.67
CA LEU A 99 2.09 0.64 -6.95
C LEU A 99 2.46 1.79 -7.89
N ASN A 100 3.62 2.42 -7.68
CA ASN A 100 4.13 3.44 -8.58
C ASN A 100 4.41 2.89 -9.99
N PHE A 101 4.93 1.67 -10.08
CA PHE A 101 5.09 0.98 -11.36
C PHE A 101 3.74 0.76 -12.06
N LEU A 102 2.70 0.35 -11.33
CA LEU A 102 1.36 0.16 -11.89
C LEU A 102 0.75 1.47 -12.39
N MET A 103 0.96 2.59 -11.70
CA MET A 103 0.52 3.91 -12.19
C MET A 103 1.19 4.25 -13.52
N LYS A 104 2.52 4.09 -13.60
CA LYS A 104 3.26 4.33 -14.85
C LYS A 104 2.87 3.38 -15.98
N LYS A 105 2.72 2.08 -15.68
CA LYS A 105 2.36 1.06 -16.67
C LYS A 105 1.00 1.34 -17.31
N ASN A 106 0.07 1.92 -16.57
CA ASN A 106 -1.28 2.22 -17.05
C ASN A 106 -1.46 3.70 -17.46
N ASP A 107 -0.37 4.47 -17.58
CA ASP A 107 -0.38 5.89 -17.95
C ASP A 107 -1.31 6.75 -17.07
N ILE A 108 -1.36 6.44 -15.78
CA ILE A 108 -2.17 7.18 -14.80
C ILE A 108 -1.36 8.37 -14.28
N GLN A 109 -1.90 9.58 -14.43
CA GLN A 109 -1.26 10.77 -13.91
C GLN A 109 -1.49 10.93 -12.42
N VAL A 110 -0.42 10.97 -11.64
CA VAL A 110 -0.47 11.15 -10.18
C VAL A 110 -0.23 12.63 -9.85
N PHE A 111 -1.14 13.19 -9.04
CA PHE A 111 -1.00 14.53 -8.49
C PHE A 111 -0.91 14.45 -6.97
N THR A 112 0.06 15.14 -6.38
CA THR A 112 0.18 15.24 -4.93
C THR A 112 -0.46 16.53 -4.44
N GLY A 113 -1.45 16.42 -3.56
CA GLY A 113 -2.18 17.55 -3.01
C GLY A 113 -3.56 17.18 -2.51
N VAL A 114 -4.27 18.15 -1.97
CA VAL A 114 -5.65 17.97 -1.49
C VAL A 114 -6.60 18.36 -2.62
N GLY A 115 -7.27 17.36 -3.19
CA GLY A 115 -8.28 17.58 -4.22
C GLY A 115 -9.57 18.15 -3.65
N SER A 116 -10.07 19.23 -4.22
CA SER A 116 -11.35 19.84 -3.88
C SER A 116 -12.16 20.17 -5.12
N PHE A 117 -13.51 20.12 -5.02
CA PHE A 117 -14.39 20.48 -6.11
C PHE A 117 -14.55 22.01 -6.21
N VAL A 118 -14.29 22.54 -7.39
CA VAL A 118 -14.66 23.93 -7.75
C VAL A 118 -16.10 23.95 -8.32
N ASN A 119 -16.40 22.95 -9.14
CA ASN A 119 -17.72 22.68 -9.70
C ASN A 119 -17.82 21.19 -10.08
N ASN A 120 -18.92 20.79 -10.73
CA ASN A 120 -19.17 19.39 -11.09
C ASN A 120 -18.09 18.75 -11.98
N ASN A 121 -17.31 19.54 -12.70
CA ASN A 121 -16.33 19.05 -13.68
C ASN A 121 -14.92 19.61 -13.47
N THR A 122 -14.70 20.35 -12.39
CA THR A 122 -13.39 20.98 -12.12
C THR A 122 -12.95 20.71 -10.70
N LEU A 123 -11.72 20.21 -10.60
CA LEU A 123 -11.02 20.01 -9.33
C LEU A 123 -9.86 21.01 -9.20
N LEU A 124 -9.64 21.47 -7.98
CA LEU A 124 -8.47 22.20 -7.53
C LEU A 124 -7.60 21.26 -6.67
N ILE A 125 -6.29 21.37 -6.84
CA ILE A 125 -5.28 20.61 -6.08
C ILE A 125 -4.35 21.60 -5.40
#